data_be2964169c5e64c6b4f393bf6101bc9e
#
_entry.id   be2964169c5e64c6b4f393bf6101bc9e
#
_cell.length_a   1.000
_cell.length_b   1.000
_cell.length_c   1.000
_cell.angle_alpha   90.00
_cell.angle_beta   90.00
_cell.angle_gamma   90.00
#
_symmetry.space_group_name_H-M   'P 1'
#
loop_
_entity.id
_entity.type
_entity.pdbx_description
1 polymer ?
#
loop_
_entity_poly.entity_id
_entity_poly.type
_entity_poly.pdbx_seq_one_letter_code
_entity_poly.pdbx_strand_id
1 'polypeptide(L)'
;VDATTELSIFHTGYGEAENEVKTSSGRNLKMIEAELVDRPDDYDMLGYLGDELYSMHRLEEAKEAFHKAIALMPESLPEHDMRSDITFVKLLEILAYQFLQDDKEILSVYNDAVKRLPKESDFDYMIGKYYAARGEFDKGEKYLKLALQKLEQFGYTSKAMMLTAQLSKAYELLSVCCYNNGNLKGCVDYTTALLKTDKYLMSTLYLMLTAFKIDESAGIEGGTRASDVVAFLGRNLYDFTNLKDRLFVLKAAMKAEYATLVEGVRALFTPEELQSVDRALNV
;
A
#
# COMPACT_ATOMS: atom_id res chain seq x y z
N VAL A 1 -10.84 3.60 41.22
CA VAL A 1 -9.46 3.59 40.80
C VAL A 1 -9.47 2.92 39.44
N ASP A 2 -9.22 3.70 38.43
CA ASP A 2 -9.24 3.21 37.04
C ASP A 2 -7.89 2.52 36.74
N ALA A 3 -7.88 1.19 36.77
CA ALA A 3 -6.67 0.38 36.61
C ALA A 3 -6.24 0.22 35.11
N THR A 4 -6.93 0.88 34.19
CA THR A 4 -6.68 0.73 32.76
C THR A 4 -5.47 1.51 32.25
N THR A 5 -4.88 2.37 33.04
CA THR A 5 -3.76 3.25 32.64
C THR A 5 -2.36 2.73 33.00
N GLU A 6 -2.23 1.63 33.74
CA GLU A 6 -0.92 1.17 34.24
C GLU A 6 -0.51 -0.23 33.82
N LEU A 7 -1.35 -0.98 33.09
CA LEU A 7 -1.02 -2.33 32.65
C LEU A 7 -0.60 -2.34 31.18
N SER A 8 0.71 -2.41 30.92
CA SER A 8 1.25 -2.68 29.58
C SER A 8 1.66 -4.15 29.50
N ILE A 9 0.98 -4.92 28.63
CA ILE A 9 1.34 -6.31 28.35
C ILE A 9 2.22 -6.32 27.11
N PHE A 10 3.51 -6.64 27.29
CA PHE A 10 4.42 -6.86 26.17
C PHE A 10 4.39 -8.35 25.77
N HIS A 11 3.87 -8.63 24.60
CA HIS A 11 3.83 -9.99 24.05
C HIS A 11 5.13 -10.26 23.29
N THR A 12 6.11 -10.89 23.92
CA THR A 12 7.41 -11.20 23.30
C THR A 12 7.39 -12.43 22.42
N GLY A 13 6.31 -13.22 22.44
CA GLY A 13 6.21 -14.50 21.74
C GLY A 13 6.24 -14.44 20.20
N TYR A 14 6.26 -13.26 19.62
CA TYR A 14 6.40 -13.00 18.18
C TYR A 14 7.67 -12.21 17.83
N GLY A 15 8.64 -12.11 18.72
CA GLY A 15 9.96 -11.54 18.42
C GLY A 15 10.66 -12.34 17.32
N GLU A 16 11.41 -11.66 16.42
CA GLU A 16 12.08 -12.29 15.26
C GLU A 16 12.90 -13.52 15.67
N ALA A 17 13.69 -13.44 16.74
CA ALA A 17 14.51 -14.53 17.24
C ALA A 17 13.68 -15.74 17.75
N GLU A 18 12.54 -15.51 18.40
CA GLU A 18 11.67 -16.58 18.87
C GLU A 18 10.86 -17.21 17.72
N ASN A 19 10.48 -16.43 16.72
CA ASN A 19 9.85 -16.94 15.50
C ASN A 19 10.83 -17.80 14.68
N GLU A 20 12.08 -17.37 14.52
CA GLU A 20 13.12 -18.20 13.87
C GLU A 20 13.31 -19.55 14.55
N VAL A 21 13.36 -19.59 15.89
CA VAL A 21 13.48 -20.86 16.64
C VAL A 21 12.24 -21.73 16.48
N LYS A 22 11.05 -21.16 16.51
CA LYS A 22 9.77 -21.92 16.34
C LYS A 22 9.65 -22.46 14.91
N THR A 23 9.96 -21.66 13.91
CA THR A 23 9.90 -22.05 12.50
C THR A 23 10.99 -23.08 12.16
N SER A 24 12.21 -22.85 12.64
CA SER A 24 13.33 -23.80 12.42
C SER A 24 13.13 -25.15 13.11
N SER A 25 12.39 -25.21 14.21
CA SER A 25 12.11 -26.47 14.91
C SER A 25 11.11 -27.37 14.17
N GLY A 26 10.33 -26.83 13.22
CA GLY A 26 9.28 -27.54 12.50
C GLY A 26 8.18 -28.12 13.41
N ARG A 27 8.05 -27.59 14.64
CA ARG A 27 7.09 -28.12 15.63
C ARG A 27 5.65 -27.94 15.16
N ASN A 28 5.32 -26.72 14.68
CA ASN A 28 3.98 -26.43 14.21
C ASN A 28 3.63 -27.28 12.99
N LEU A 29 4.58 -27.40 12.04
CA LEU A 29 4.41 -28.24 10.86
C LEU A 29 4.03 -29.67 11.24
N LYS A 30 4.78 -30.30 12.17
CA LYS A 30 4.47 -31.65 12.64
C LYS A 30 3.10 -31.79 13.30
N MET A 31 2.67 -30.78 14.05
CA MET A 31 1.35 -30.77 14.68
C MET A 31 0.24 -30.67 13.62
N ILE A 32 0.39 -29.80 12.63
CA ILE A 32 -0.55 -29.62 11.53
C ILE A 32 -0.62 -30.91 10.68
N GLU A 33 0.53 -31.48 10.33
CA GLU A 33 0.62 -32.73 9.58
C GLU A 33 -0.07 -33.91 10.33
N ALA A 34 0.11 -34.02 11.66
CA ALA A 34 -0.55 -35.01 12.45
C ALA A 34 -2.08 -34.85 12.45
N GLU A 35 -2.59 -33.62 12.57
CA GLU A 35 -4.02 -33.34 12.51
C GLU A 35 -4.61 -33.67 11.13
N LEU A 36 -3.87 -33.40 10.05
CA LEU A 36 -4.29 -33.72 8.68
C LEU A 36 -4.26 -35.22 8.37
N VAL A 37 -3.59 -36.06 9.18
CA VAL A 37 -3.74 -37.54 9.08
C VAL A 37 -5.14 -37.95 9.45
N ASP A 38 -5.70 -37.37 10.51
CA ASP A 38 -7.04 -37.70 10.99
C ASP A 38 -8.14 -36.96 10.21
N ARG A 39 -7.86 -35.76 9.73
CA ARG A 39 -8.80 -34.90 9.01
C ARG A 39 -8.17 -34.34 7.71
N PRO A 40 -7.97 -35.18 6.66
CA PRO A 40 -7.23 -34.82 5.45
C PRO A 40 -7.91 -33.75 4.58
N ASP A 41 -9.20 -33.51 4.80
CA ASP A 41 -10.03 -32.56 4.05
C ASP A 41 -10.40 -31.31 4.86
N ASP A 42 -9.73 -31.09 6.01
CA ASP A 42 -9.89 -29.88 6.81
C ASP A 42 -9.21 -28.70 6.11
N TYR A 43 -10.01 -27.85 5.45
CA TYR A 43 -9.49 -26.73 4.68
C TYR A 43 -8.83 -25.66 5.54
N ASP A 44 -9.22 -25.49 6.81
CA ASP A 44 -8.57 -24.58 7.73
C ASP A 44 -7.17 -25.09 8.09
N MET A 45 -7.02 -26.37 8.40
CA MET A 45 -5.72 -26.99 8.67
C MET A 45 -4.80 -26.97 7.46
N LEU A 46 -5.33 -27.18 6.25
CA LEU A 46 -4.58 -27.01 5.01
C LEU A 46 -4.13 -25.55 4.80
N GLY A 47 -4.94 -24.58 5.17
CA GLY A 47 -4.55 -23.17 5.19
C GLY A 47 -3.40 -22.92 6.17
N TYR A 48 -3.43 -23.48 7.39
CA TYR A 48 -2.32 -23.40 8.34
C TYR A 48 -1.06 -24.11 7.84
N LEU A 49 -1.20 -25.23 7.13
CA LEU A 49 -0.10 -25.92 6.47
C LEU A 49 0.58 -24.96 5.46
N GLY A 50 -0.22 -24.31 4.63
CA GLY A 50 0.27 -23.34 3.67
C GLY A 50 1.04 -22.18 4.33
N ASP A 51 0.55 -21.63 5.45
CA ASP A 51 1.25 -20.57 6.18
C ASP A 51 2.60 -21.03 6.74
N GLU A 52 2.65 -22.21 7.32
CA GLU A 52 3.87 -22.75 7.90
C GLU A 52 4.91 -23.02 6.80
N LEU A 53 4.49 -23.61 5.68
CA LEU A 53 5.34 -23.83 4.51
C LEU A 53 5.81 -22.49 3.90
N TYR A 54 4.94 -21.49 3.82
CA TYR A 54 5.29 -20.15 3.36
C TYR A 54 6.35 -19.51 4.25
N SER A 55 6.21 -19.59 5.57
CA SER A 55 7.18 -19.07 6.53
C SER A 55 8.55 -19.77 6.46
N MET A 56 8.56 -21.03 6.02
CA MET A 56 9.76 -21.83 5.76
C MET A 56 10.35 -21.62 4.36
N HIS A 57 9.83 -20.68 3.58
CA HIS A 57 10.20 -20.42 2.17
C HIS A 57 10.00 -21.64 1.23
N ARG A 58 9.14 -22.60 1.59
CA ARG A 58 8.75 -23.75 0.77
C ARG A 58 7.54 -23.35 -0.11
N LEU A 59 7.76 -22.41 -1.03
CA LEU A 59 6.68 -21.68 -1.69
C LEU A 59 5.83 -22.53 -2.63
N GLU A 60 6.40 -23.50 -3.34
CA GLU A 60 5.64 -24.42 -4.19
C GLU A 60 4.70 -25.29 -3.35
N GLU A 61 5.19 -25.84 -2.24
CA GLU A 61 4.39 -26.66 -1.35
C GLU A 61 3.31 -25.83 -0.62
N ALA A 62 3.63 -24.59 -0.25
CA ALA A 62 2.66 -23.65 0.29
C ALA A 62 1.54 -23.36 -0.72
N LYS A 63 1.89 -23.12 -1.99
CA LYS A 63 0.95 -22.91 -3.09
C LYS A 63 0.01 -24.12 -3.25
N GLU A 64 0.56 -25.34 -3.27
CA GLU A 64 -0.24 -26.58 -3.36
C GLU A 64 -1.20 -26.73 -2.17
N ALA A 65 -0.72 -26.47 -0.94
CA ALA A 65 -1.54 -26.54 0.26
C ALA A 65 -2.69 -25.52 0.23
N PHE A 66 -2.43 -24.28 -0.18
CA PHE A 66 -3.48 -23.27 -0.32
C PHE A 66 -4.49 -23.61 -1.42
N HIS A 67 -4.05 -24.11 -2.58
CA HIS A 67 -4.96 -24.58 -3.62
C HIS A 67 -5.86 -25.71 -3.14
N LYS A 68 -5.28 -26.69 -2.42
CA LYS A 68 -6.07 -27.79 -1.84
C LYS A 68 -7.08 -27.28 -0.82
N ALA A 69 -6.68 -26.34 0.05
CA ALA A 69 -7.58 -25.70 1.00
C ALA A 69 -8.77 -25.04 0.29
N ILE A 70 -8.50 -24.21 -0.72
CA ILE A 70 -9.53 -23.48 -1.47
C ILE A 70 -10.48 -24.45 -2.20
N ALA A 71 -9.96 -25.52 -2.78
CA ALA A 71 -10.77 -26.52 -3.47
C ALA A 71 -11.76 -27.26 -2.53
N LEU A 72 -11.42 -27.37 -1.26
CA LEU A 72 -12.25 -28.01 -0.22
C LEU A 72 -13.17 -27.04 0.51
N MET A 73 -12.96 -25.73 0.37
CA MET A 73 -13.84 -24.74 0.98
C MET A 73 -15.26 -24.84 0.43
N PRO A 74 -16.30 -24.72 1.27
CA PRO A 74 -17.68 -24.66 0.80
C PRO A 74 -17.92 -23.41 -0.07
N GLU A 75 -18.93 -23.48 -0.97
CA GLU A 75 -19.29 -22.31 -1.79
C GLU A 75 -19.76 -21.11 -0.95
N SER A 76 -20.44 -21.37 0.17
CA SER A 76 -20.83 -20.37 1.16
C SER A 76 -20.05 -20.63 2.44
N LEU A 77 -19.19 -19.70 2.78
CA LEU A 77 -18.40 -19.78 4.00
C LEU A 77 -19.27 -19.55 5.24
N PRO A 78 -18.95 -20.20 6.38
CA PRO A 78 -19.65 -19.96 7.65
C PRO A 78 -19.56 -18.50 8.10
N GLU A 79 -20.56 -18.03 8.83
CA GLU A 79 -20.58 -16.66 9.38
C GLU A 79 -19.36 -16.34 10.26
N HIS A 80 -18.82 -17.39 10.92
CA HIS A 80 -17.65 -17.28 11.80
C HIS A 80 -16.36 -17.79 11.13
N ASP A 81 -16.31 -17.80 9.80
CA ASP A 81 -15.07 -18.11 9.11
C ASP A 81 -13.99 -17.08 9.49
N MET A 82 -12.87 -17.58 10.01
CA MET A 82 -11.78 -16.75 10.53
C MET A 82 -10.50 -16.88 9.71
N ARG A 83 -10.53 -17.66 8.63
CA ARG A 83 -9.30 -18.12 8.00
C ARG A 83 -9.28 -18.02 6.48
N SER A 84 -10.38 -18.23 5.81
CA SER A 84 -10.42 -18.35 4.35
C SER A 84 -9.89 -17.12 3.63
N ASP A 85 -10.16 -15.91 4.15
CA ASP A 85 -9.59 -14.65 3.62
C ASP A 85 -8.06 -14.66 3.59
N ILE A 86 -7.42 -15.09 4.68
CA ILE A 86 -5.96 -15.19 4.79
C ILE A 86 -5.41 -16.19 3.78
N THR A 87 -6.07 -17.35 3.63
CA THR A 87 -5.68 -18.39 2.66
C THR A 87 -5.66 -17.82 1.23
N PHE A 88 -6.72 -17.10 0.83
CA PHE A 88 -6.77 -16.45 -0.48
C PHE A 88 -5.69 -15.36 -0.63
N VAL A 89 -5.54 -14.49 0.37
CA VAL A 89 -4.53 -13.40 0.33
C VAL A 89 -3.12 -13.97 0.20
N LYS A 90 -2.78 -15.02 0.95
CA LYS A 90 -1.46 -15.66 0.90
C LYS A 90 -1.19 -16.33 -0.46
N LEU A 91 -2.18 -17.01 -1.01
CA LEU A 91 -2.04 -17.58 -2.35
C LEU A 91 -1.87 -16.49 -3.42
N LEU A 92 -2.68 -15.42 -3.37
CA LEU A 92 -2.53 -14.28 -4.27
C LEU A 92 -1.14 -13.62 -4.14
N GLU A 93 -0.61 -13.52 -2.91
CA GLU A 93 0.73 -12.99 -2.66
C GLU A 93 1.82 -13.85 -3.33
N ILE A 94 1.75 -15.18 -3.17
CA ILE A 94 2.68 -16.11 -3.82
C ILE A 94 2.61 -15.94 -5.33
N LEU A 95 1.42 -15.99 -5.92
CA LEU A 95 1.22 -15.89 -7.36
C LEU A 95 1.67 -14.55 -7.92
N ALA A 96 1.42 -13.45 -7.20
CA ALA A 96 1.80 -12.11 -7.65
C ALA A 96 3.31 -11.88 -7.69
N TYR A 97 4.08 -12.46 -6.75
CA TYR A 97 5.48 -12.11 -6.57
C TYR A 97 6.46 -13.22 -6.94
N GLN A 98 6.05 -14.48 -6.86
CA GLN A 98 6.95 -15.61 -7.09
C GLN A 98 6.75 -16.28 -8.45
N PHE A 99 5.51 -16.27 -8.96
CA PHE A 99 5.12 -16.98 -10.18
C PHE A 99 4.53 -16.02 -11.23
N LEU A 100 5.24 -14.96 -11.52
CA LEU A 100 4.84 -13.82 -12.38
C LEU A 100 4.33 -14.18 -13.82
N GLN A 101 4.18 -15.43 -14.17
CA GLN A 101 4.07 -15.84 -15.58
C GLN A 101 2.64 -16.10 -16.09
N ASP A 102 1.63 -16.31 -15.24
CA ASP A 102 0.28 -16.61 -15.71
C ASP A 102 -0.80 -15.76 -15.03
N ASP A 103 -1.24 -14.71 -15.74
CA ASP A 103 -2.40 -13.90 -15.34
C ASP A 103 -3.65 -14.74 -15.12
N LYS A 104 -3.79 -15.90 -15.77
CA LYS A 104 -5.00 -16.73 -15.67
C LYS A 104 -5.13 -17.35 -14.30
N GLU A 105 -4.04 -17.86 -13.73
CA GLU A 105 -4.07 -18.49 -12.40
C GLU A 105 -4.43 -17.48 -11.32
N ILE A 106 -3.74 -16.33 -11.27
CA ILE A 106 -4.00 -15.29 -10.26
C ILE A 106 -5.42 -14.73 -10.37
N LEU A 107 -5.91 -14.50 -11.60
CA LEU A 107 -7.28 -14.01 -11.82
C LEU A 107 -8.33 -15.07 -11.49
N SER A 108 -8.05 -16.36 -11.71
CA SER A 108 -8.94 -17.45 -11.30
C SER A 108 -9.11 -17.48 -9.77
N VAL A 109 -7.99 -17.40 -9.03
CA VAL A 109 -8.00 -17.36 -7.55
C VAL A 109 -8.72 -16.09 -7.05
N TYR A 110 -8.41 -14.94 -7.64
CA TYR A 110 -9.09 -13.67 -7.30
C TYR A 110 -10.60 -13.75 -7.51
N ASN A 111 -11.07 -14.26 -8.64
CA ASN A 111 -12.49 -14.35 -8.94
C ASN A 111 -13.22 -15.30 -7.97
N ASP A 112 -12.59 -16.41 -7.57
CA ASP A 112 -13.15 -17.31 -6.56
C ASP A 112 -13.19 -16.65 -5.17
N ALA A 113 -12.12 -15.93 -4.79
CA ALA A 113 -12.06 -15.17 -3.54
C ALA A 113 -13.19 -14.12 -3.44
N VAL A 114 -13.36 -13.32 -4.48
CA VAL A 114 -14.40 -12.25 -4.52
C VAL A 114 -15.81 -12.85 -4.56
N LYS A 115 -16.01 -14.02 -5.20
CA LYS A 115 -17.29 -14.72 -5.20
C LYS A 115 -17.67 -15.17 -3.79
N ARG A 116 -16.74 -15.70 -3.00
CA ARG A 116 -16.97 -16.22 -1.64
C ARG A 116 -17.01 -15.14 -0.58
N LEU A 117 -16.15 -14.13 -0.72
CA LEU A 117 -15.95 -13.03 0.23
C LEU A 117 -16.04 -11.65 -0.49
N PRO A 118 -17.22 -11.29 -1.01
CA PRO A 118 -17.37 -10.11 -1.88
C PRO A 118 -17.08 -8.76 -1.20
N LYS A 119 -17.14 -8.71 0.13
CA LYS A 119 -16.89 -7.49 0.92
C LYS A 119 -15.41 -7.28 1.24
N GLU A 120 -14.58 -8.32 1.06
CA GLU A 120 -13.17 -8.27 1.42
C GLU A 120 -12.38 -7.43 0.42
N SER A 121 -11.69 -6.41 0.92
CA SER A 121 -10.96 -5.43 0.10
C SER A 121 -9.51 -5.82 -0.15
N ASP A 122 -8.95 -6.73 0.65
CA ASP A 122 -7.55 -7.14 0.52
C ASP A 122 -7.28 -7.82 -0.83
N PHE A 123 -8.27 -8.52 -1.40
CA PHE A 123 -8.14 -9.16 -2.71
C PHE A 123 -7.95 -8.15 -3.84
N ASP A 124 -8.76 -7.09 -3.86
CA ASP A 124 -8.63 -6.01 -4.84
C ASP A 124 -7.31 -5.27 -4.65
N TYR A 125 -6.88 -5.07 -3.40
CA TYR A 125 -5.59 -4.47 -3.10
C TYR A 125 -4.43 -5.32 -3.65
N MET A 126 -4.46 -6.63 -3.48
CA MET A 126 -3.42 -7.54 -4.01
C MET A 126 -3.35 -7.50 -5.54
N ILE A 127 -4.49 -7.54 -6.22
CA ILE A 127 -4.55 -7.45 -7.69
C ILE A 127 -4.11 -6.06 -8.18
N GLY A 128 -4.49 -5.01 -7.46
CA GLY A 128 -4.04 -3.65 -7.77
C GLY A 128 -2.53 -3.49 -7.67
N LYS A 129 -1.91 -4.03 -6.60
CA LYS A 129 -0.45 -4.10 -6.46
C LYS A 129 0.22 -4.89 -7.59
N TYR A 130 -0.35 -6.03 -7.93
CA TYR A 130 0.15 -6.90 -9.00
C TYR A 130 0.23 -6.14 -10.33
N TYR A 131 -0.86 -5.49 -10.75
CA TYR A 131 -0.88 -4.74 -12.01
C TYR A 131 0.02 -3.50 -11.96
N ALA A 132 0.05 -2.76 -10.84
CA ALA A 132 0.92 -1.61 -10.67
C ALA A 132 2.41 -1.99 -10.79
N ALA A 133 2.82 -3.13 -10.21
CA ALA A 133 4.19 -3.64 -10.30
C ALA A 133 4.60 -4.04 -11.73
N ARG A 134 3.64 -4.40 -12.58
CA ARG A 134 3.85 -4.74 -14.00
C ARG A 134 3.80 -3.54 -14.95
N GLY A 135 3.52 -2.34 -14.42
CA GLY A 135 3.34 -1.14 -15.23
C GLY A 135 1.99 -1.07 -15.96
N GLU A 136 1.04 -1.96 -15.62
CA GLU A 136 -0.33 -1.94 -16.12
C GLU A 136 -1.18 -0.98 -15.26
N PHE A 137 -0.82 0.31 -15.32
CA PHE A 137 -1.28 1.32 -14.38
C PHE A 137 -2.80 1.57 -14.43
N ASP A 138 -3.44 1.42 -15.58
CA ASP A 138 -4.88 1.51 -15.74
C ASP A 138 -5.63 0.47 -14.90
N LYS A 139 -5.18 -0.78 -14.96
CA LYS A 139 -5.72 -1.86 -14.14
C LYS A 139 -5.34 -1.67 -12.66
N GLY A 140 -4.07 -1.29 -12.40
CA GLY A 140 -3.61 -0.98 -11.05
C GLY A 140 -4.49 0.07 -10.37
N GLU A 141 -4.73 1.21 -11.02
CA GLU A 141 -5.60 2.28 -10.52
C GLU A 141 -7.03 1.78 -10.25
N LYS A 142 -7.59 1.01 -11.20
CA LYS A 142 -8.94 0.45 -11.08
C LYS A 142 -9.10 -0.40 -9.81
N TYR A 143 -8.22 -1.39 -9.63
CA TYR A 143 -8.34 -2.33 -8.52
C TYR A 143 -7.97 -1.69 -7.17
N LEU A 144 -6.98 -0.82 -7.12
CA LEU A 144 -6.65 -0.08 -5.88
C LEU A 144 -7.79 0.85 -5.44
N LYS A 145 -8.46 1.51 -6.38
CA LYS A 145 -9.66 2.31 -6.08
C LYS A 145 -10.79 1.43 -5.56
N LEU A 146 -11.02 0.27 -6.18
CA LEU A 146 -12.04 -0.67 -5.73
C LEU A 146 -11.77 -1.17 -4.31
N ALA A 147 -10.50 -1.45 -3.99
CA ALA A 147 -10.09 -1.84 -2.64
C ALA A 147 -10.44 -0.77 -1.59
N LEU A 148 -10.11 0.51 -1.88
CA LEU A 148 -10.43 1.62 -0.98
C LEU A 148 -11.95 1.85 -0.85
N GLN A 149 -12.70 1.73 -1.95
CA GLN A 149 -14.16 1.83 -1.93
C GLN A 149 -14.81 0.74 -1.08
N LYS A 150 -14.34 -0.50 -1.20
CA LYS A 150 -14.81 -1.60 -0.35
C LYS A 150 -14.45 -1.38 1.12
N LEU A 151 -13.23 -0.93 1.41
CA LEU A 151 -12.82 -0.61 2.78
C LEU A 151 -13.71 0.49 3.38
N GLU A 152 -14.03 1.54 2.64
CA GLU A 152 -14.92 2.60 3.09
C GLU A 152 -16.35 2.09 3.31
N GLN A 153 -16.87 1.28 2.38
CA GLN A 153 -18.24 0.78 2.42
C GLN A 153 -18.46 -0.31 3.47
N PHE A 154 -17.49 -1.22 3.66
CA PHE A 154 -17.65 -2.45 4.44
C PHE A 154 -16.67 -2.56 5.61
N GLY A 155 -15.96 -1.50 5.97
CA GLY A 155 -14.86 -1.52 6.93
C GLY A 155 -15.15 -2.24 8.26
N TYR A 156 -16.40 -2.24 8.73
CA TYR A 156 -16.82 -2.98 9.94
C TYR A 156 -17.04 -4.48 9.70
N THR A 157 -17.23 -4.91 8.47
CA THR A 157 -17.57 -6.28 8.08
C THR A 157 -16.46 -6.95 7.27
N SER A 158 -15.52 -6.17 6.75
CA SER A 158 -14.31 -6.64 6.09
C SER A 158 -13.22 -6.84 7.13
N LYS A 159 -12.43 -7.86 6.98
CA LYS A 159 -11.25 -8.08 7.82
C LYS A 159 -10.07 -7.21 7.37
N ALA A 160 -9.98 -6.89 6.10
CA ALA A 160 -9.05 -5.93 5.43
C ALA A 160 -7.73 -5.65 6.17
N MET A 161 -7.13 -6.68 6.75
CA MET A 161 -5.95 -6.54 7.63
C MET A 161 -4.74 -6.03 6.86
N MET A 162 -4.56 -6.47 5.63
CA MET A 162 -3.42 -6.10 4.80
C MET A 162 -3.56 -4.68 4.27
N LEU A 163 -4.72 -4.32 3.73
CA LEU A 163 -4.97 -2.98 3.20
C LEU A 163 -4.88 -1.92 4.31
N THR A 164 -5.50 -2.16 5.47
CA THR A 164 -5.45 -1.22 6.59
C THR A 164 -4.04 -1.03 7.14
N ALA A 165 -3.27 -2.11 7.27
CA ALA A 165 -1.88 -2.05 7.70
C ALA A 165 -0.97 -1.34 6.66
N GLN A 166 -1.34 -1.37 5.38
CA GLN A 166 -0.56 -0.81 4.28
C GLN A 166 -1.27 0.36 3.58
N LEU A 167 -2.16 1.08 4.25
CA LEU A 167 -2.98 2.14 3.65
C LEU A 167 -2.13 3.23 2.98
N SER A 168 -1.05 3.67 3.62
CA SER A 168 -0.11 4.62 3.03
C SER A 168 0.52 4.08 1.74
N LYS A 169 0.83 2.78 1.70
CA LYS A 169 1.35 2.14 0.48
C LYS A 169 0.32 2.05 -0.63
N ALA A 170 -0.95 1.83 -0.30
CA ALA A 170 -2.04 1.87 -1.27
C ALA A 170 -2.19 3.25 -1.91
N TYR A 171 -2.14 4.33 -1.12
CA TYR A 171 -2.14 5.70 -1.64
C TYR A 171 -0.91 6.02 -2.48
N GLU A 172 0.27 5.55 -2.08
CA GLU A 172 1.51 5.71 -2.85
C GLU A 172 1.37 5.04 -4.23
N LEU A 173 0.93 3.80 -4.29
CA LEU A 173 0.70 3.08 -5.54
C LEU A 173 -0.37 3.74 -6.41
N LEU A 174 -1.47 4.19 -5.80
CA LEU A 174 -2.52 4.93 -6.52
C LEU A 174 -1.99 6.23 -7.13
N SER A 175 -1.19 6.99 -6.39
CA SER A 175 -0.61 8.24 -6.91
C SER A 175 0.29 7.98 -8.13
N VAL A 176 1.07 6.89 -8.09
CA VAL A 176 1.91 6.46 -9.22
C VAL A 176 1.07 5.99 -10.40
N CYS A 177 0.03 5.18 -10.16
CA CYS A 177 -0.87 4.74 -11.22
C CYS A 177 -1.59 5.92 -11.88
N CYS A 178 -2.16 6.83 -11.08
CA CYS A 178 -2.82 8.03 -11.57
C CYS A 178 -1.88 8.90 -12.42
N TYR A 179 -0.64 9.12 -11.95
CA TYR A 179 0.37 9.88 -12.69
C TYR A 179 0.64 9.26 -14.06
N ASN A 180 0.90 7.96 -14.13
CA ASN A 180 1.22 7.28 -15.38
C ASN A 180 0.02 7.17 -16.35
N ASN A 181 -1.21 7.17 -15.83
CA ASN A 181 -2.44 7.22 -16.63
C ASN A 181 -2.82 8.64 -17.10
N GLY A 182 -2.05 9.67 -16.73
CA GLY A 182 -2.40 11.07 -17.02
C GLY A 182 -3.55 11.63 -16.14
N ASN A 183 -3.98 10.89 -15.12
CA ASN A 183 -4.94 11.37 -14.12
C ASN A 183 -4.23 12.25 -13.08
N LEU A 184 -3.78 13.44 -13.53
CA LEU A 184 -2.99 14.34 -12.70
C LEU A 184 -3.73 14.79 -11.44
N LYS A 185 -5.04 15.01 -11.54
CA LYS A 185 -5.88 15.34 -10.38
C LYS A 185 -5.84 14.23 -9.33
N GLY A 186 -6.06 12.98 -9.72
CA GLY A 186 -5.99 11.82 -8.81
C GLY A 186 -4.60 11.69 -8.17
N CYS A 187 -3.53 11.92 -8.94
CA CYS A 187 -2.17 11.93 -8.41
C CYS A 187 -2.02 12.98 -7.30
N VAL A 188 -2.50 14.22 -7.52
CA VAL A 188 -2.45 15.31 -6.52
C VAL A 188 -3.30 14.98 -5.29
N ASP A 189 -4.49 14.42 -5.48
CA ASP A 189 -5.40 14.07 -4.37
C ASP A 189 -4.74 13.02 -3.43
N TYR A 190 -4.20 11.91 -3.97
CA TYR A 190 -3.58 10.85 -3.17
C TYR A 190 -2.23 11.28 -2.56
N THR A 191 -1.40 12.02 -3.29
CA THR A 191 -0.16 12.57 -2.72
C THR A 191 -0.44 13.60 -1.62
N THR A 192 -1.52 14.38 -1.73
CA THR A 192 -1.96 15.29 -0.67
C THR A 192 -2.36 14.52 0.60
N ALA A 193 -3.09 13.42 0.45
CA ALA A 193 -3.47 12.59 1.59
C ALA A 193 -2.23 12.04 2.32
N LEU A 194 -1.24 11.55 1.58
CA LEU A 194 0.04 11.10 2.15
C LEU A 194 0.81 12.22 2.86
N LEU A 195 0.95 13.38 2.22
CA LEU A 195 1.69 14.51 2.79
C LEU A 195 1.00 15.14 4.01
N LYS A 196 -0.30 14.92 4.19
CA LYS A 196 -1.01 15.28 5.43
C LYS A 196 -0.63 14.39 6.61
N THR A 197 -0.21 13.14 6.37
CA THR A 197 0.28 12.23 7.42
C THR A 197 1.76 12.47 7.74
N ASP A 198 2.57 12.68 6.71
CA ASP A 198 3.98 13.07 6.83
C ASP A 198 4.34 14.04 5.71
N LYS A 199 4.43 15.33 6.05
CA LYS A 199 4.68 16.40 5.07
C LYS A 199 6.11 16.42 4.51
N TYR A 200 7.03 15.66 5.08
CA TYR A 200 8.43 15.63 4.64
C TYR A 200 8.79 14.41 3.78
N LEU A 201 7.82 13.76 3.15
CA LEU A 201 8.04 12.71 2.16
C LEU A 201 8.49 13.30 0.82
N MET A 202 9.80 13.35 0.58
CA MET A 202 10.40 13.99 -0.60
C MET A 202 9.93 13.36 -1.92
N SER A 203 9.84 12.03 -2.00
CA SER A 203 9.39 11.32 -3.21
C SER A 203 7.93 11.64 -3.54
N THR A 204 7.09 11.74 -2.52
CA THR A 204 5.66 12.05 -2.67
C THR A 204 5.46 13.50 -3.13
N LEU A 205 6.17 14.45 -2.50
CA LEU A 205 6.10 15.84 -2.92
C LEU A 205 6.67 16.02 -4.34
N TYR A 206 7.79 15.36 -4.67
CA TYR A 206 8.35 15.36 -6.01
C TYR A 206 7.32 14.91 -7.06
N LEU A 207 6.62 13.79 -6.82
CA LEU A 207 5.60 13.26 -7.73
C LEU A 207 4.44 14.26 -7.90
N MET A 208 3.95 14.86 -6.80
CA MET A 208 2.93 15.91 -6.83
C MET A 208 3.36 17.10 -7.69
N LEU A 209 4.57 17.59 -7.47
CA LEU A 209 5.09 18.76 -8.20
C LEU A 209 5.30 18.45 -9.69
N THR A 210 5.69 17.22 -10.02
CA THR A 210 5.81 16.78 -11.41
C THR A 210 4.44 16.75 -12.10
N ALA A 211 3.40 16.32 -11.39
CA ALA A 211 2.02 16.36 -11.92
C ALA A 211 1.57 17.81 -12.19
N PHE A 212 1.81 18.74 -11.25
CA PHE A 212 1.50 20.17 -11.46
C PHE A 212 2.31 20.77 -12.61
N LYS A 213 3.59 20.44 -12.75
CA LYS A 213 4.44 20.91 -13.86
C LYS A 213 3.90 20.46 -15.21
N ILE A 214 3.41 19.23 -15.33
CA ILE A 214 2.79 18.72 -16.56
C ILE A 214 1.52 19.51 -16.87
N ASP A 215 0.66 19.74 -15.87
CA ASP A 215 -0.59 20.48 -16.03
C ASP A 215 -0.34 21.93 -16.47
N GLU A 216 0.63 22.64 -15.86
CA GLU A 216 1.06 23.98 -16.28
C GLU A 216 1.60 23.97 -17.73
N SER A 217 2.42 22.98 -18.07
CA SER A 217 3.05 22.88 -19.40
C SER A 217 2.07 22.58 -20.52
N ALA A 218 0.92 21.97 -20.19
CA ALA A 218 -0.14 21.67 -21.16
C ALA A 218 -0.79 22.94 -21.74
N GLY A 219 -0.57 24.12 -21.11
CA GLY A 219 -0.96 25.42 -21.65
C GLY A 219 -2.47 25.61 -21.88
N ILE A 220 -3.29 24.81 -21.18
CA ILE A 220 -4.76 24.88 -21.28
C ILE A 220 -5.20 26.21 -20.66
N GLU A 221 -6.06 26.95 -21.36
CA GLU A 221 -6.65 28.18 -20.85
C GLU A 221 -7.37 27.90 -19.52
N GLY A 222 -6.88 28.49 -18.42
CA GLY A 222 -7.33 28.18 -17.06
C GLY A 222 -6.56 27.04 -16.34
N GLY A 223 -5.48 26.51 -16.92
CA GLY A 223 -4.60 25.53 -16.30
C GLY A 223 -3.86 26.09 -15.06
N THR A 224 -3.35 25.18 -14.25
CA THR A 224 -2.63 25.50 -13.00
C THR A 224 -1.38 26.34 -13.30
N ARG A 225 -1.14 27.40 -12.51
CA ARG A 225 0.06 28.23 -12.56
C ARG A 225 0.91 27.98 -11.32
N ALA A 226 2.21 28.25 -11.39
CA ALA A 226 3.10 28.13 -10.24
C ALA A 226 2.61 28.89 -8.99
N SER A 227 2.00 30.08 -9.17
CA SER A 227 1.37 30.85 -8.08
C SER A 227 0.22 30.08 -7.40
N ASP A 228 -0.56 29.34 -8.19
CA ASP A 228 -1.66 28.54 -7.67
C ASP A 228 -1.13 27.33 -6.90
N VAL A 229 -0.03 26.73 -7.37
CA VAL A 229 0.67 25.64 -6.67
C VAL A 229 1.23 26.12 -5.34
N VAL A 230 1.90 27.28 -5.30
CA VAL A 230 2.38 27.90 -4.03
C VAL A 230 1.20 28.11 -3.08
N ALA A 231 0.10 28.70 -3.56
CA ALA A 231 -1.09 28.93 -2.75
C ALA A 231 -1.74 27.61 -2.28
N PHE A 232 -1.76 26.56 -3.11
CA PHE A 232 -2.26 25.24 -2.75
C PHE A 232 -1.41 24.60 -1.65
N LEU A 233 -0.07 24.60 -1.82
CA LEU A 233 0.85 24.03 -0.86
C LEU A 233 0.75 24.73 0.50
N GLY A 234 0.69 26.06 0.50
CA GLY A 234 0.57 26.86 1.73
C GLY A 234 -0.74 26.66 2.46
N ARG A 235 -1.86 26.47 1.73
CA ARG A 235 -3.17 26.23 2.35
C ARG A 235 -3.35 24.82 2.90
N ASN A 236 -2.71 23.81 2.29
CA ASN A 236 -3.02 22.42 2.55
C ASN A 236 -1.93 21.65 3.31
N LEU A 237 -0.65 22.04 3.19
CA LEU A 237 0.46 21.19 3.59
C LEU A 237 1.58 21.89 4.36
N TYR A 238 1.99 23.11 3.97
CA TYR A 238 3.19 23.75 4.47
C TYR A 238 2.92 25.14 5.04
N ASP A 239 3.62 25.47 6.13
CA ASP A 239 3.64 26.81 6.68
C ASP A 239 4.82 27.58 6.08
N PHE A 240 4.54 28.47 5.15
CA PHE A 240 5.58 29.29 4.50
C PHE A 240 6.16 30.42 5.37
N THR A 241 5.70 30.58 6.60
CA THR A 241 6.44 31.37 7.61
C THR A 241 7.62 30.58 8.17
N ASN A 242 7.57 29.25 8.10
CA ASN A 242 8.59 28.34 8.61
C ASN A 242 9.69 28.11 7.55
N LEU A 243 10.93 28.43 7.91
CA LEU A 243 12.10 28.26 7.03
C LEU A 243 12.29 26.80 6.56
N LYS A 244 12.07 25.81 7.44
CA LYS A 244 12.22 24.40 7.09
C LYS A 244 11.23 23.97 6.02
N ASP A 245 9.99 24.44 6.09
CA ASP A 245 8.95 24.12 5.10
C ASP A 245 9.29 24.75 3.74
N ARG A 246 9.69 26.03 3.73
CA ARG A 246 10.14 26.71 2.49
C ARG A 246 11.33 25.99 1.85
N LEU A 247 12.33 25.61 2.64
CA LEU A 247 13.50 24.90 2.14
C LEU A 247 13.15 23.52 1.58
N PHE A 248 12.24 22.80 2.24
CA PHE A 248 11.81 21.48 1.79
C PHE A 248 11.10 21.57 0.44
N VAL A 249 10.15 22.51 0.30
CA VAL A 249 9.43 22.73 -0.95
C VAL A 249 10.38 23.22 -2.05
N LEU A 250 11.31 24.13 -1.74
CA LEU A 250 12.32 24.60 -2.70
C LEU A 250 13.17 23.43 -3.24
N LYS A 251 13.67 22.57 -2.36
CA LYS A 251 14.45 21.39 -2.76
C LYS A 251 13.65 20.44 -3.65
N ALA A 252 12.38 20.22 -3.33
CA ALA A 252 11.51 19.38 -4.13
C ALA A 252 11.21 20.00 -5.51
N ALA A 253 10.98 21.32 -5.58
CA ALA A 253 10.77 22.04 -6.83
C ALA A 253 12.02 22.02 -7.73
N MET A 254 13.22 22.19 -7.15
CA MET A 254 14.50 22.06 -7.86
C MET A 254 14.68 20.63 -8.38
N LYS A 255 14.42 19.61 -7.55
CA LYS A 255 14.50 18.21 -7.97
C LYS A 255 13.52 17.86 -9.09
N ALA A 256 12.33 18.48 -9.10
CA ALA A 256 11.33 18.32 -10.16
C ALA A 256 11.68 19.16 -11.40
N GLU A 257 12.75 19.96 -11.37
CA GLU A 257 13.10 20.90 -12.44
C GLU A 257 11.90 21.80 -12.82
N TYR A 258 11.15 22.26 -11.82
CA TYR A 258 9.97 23.09 -11.98
C TYR A 258 10.35 24.56 -11.81
N ALA A 259 10.94 25.15 -12.85
CA ALA A 259 11.60 26.47 -12.80
C ALA A 259 10.67 27.59 -12.29
N THR A 260 9.45 27.69 -12.81
CA THR A 260 8.47 28.71 -12.41
C THR A 260 8.08 28.58 -10.93
N LEU A 261 7.97 27.35 -10.41
CA LEU A 261 7.71 27.12 -8.98
C LEU A 261 8.94 27.45 -8.13
N VAL A 262 10.15 27.13 -8.60
CA VAL A 262 11.40 27.50 -7.90
C VAL A 262 11.44 29.00 -7.71
N GLU A 263 11.16 29.82 -8.75
CA GLU A 263 11.08 31.27 -8.66
C GLU A 263 10.01 31.73 -7.66
N GLY A 264 8.81 31.16 -7.74
CA GLY A 264 7.71 31.47 -6.84
C GLY A 264 8.03 31.18 -5.36
N VAL A 265 8.70 30.05 -5.09
CA VAL A 265 9.10 29.69 -3.72
C VAL A 265 10.29 30.54 -3.25
N ARG A 266 11.27 30.86 -4.11
CA ARG A 266 12.38 31.76 -3.78
C ARG A 266 11.93 33.16 -3.38
N ALA A 267 10.85 33.66 -3.99
CA ALA A 267 10.26 34.95 -3.65
C ALA A 267 9.69 35.02 -2.20
N LEU A 268 9.56 33.89 -1.51
CA LEU A 268 9.13 33.82 -0.12
C LEU A 268 10.27 33.98 0.91
N PHE A 269 11.52 34.02 0.45
CA PHE A 269 12.69 34.20 1.32
C PHE A 269 13.15 35.64 1.36
N THR A 270 13.75 36.07 2.47
CA THR A 270 14.46 37.37 2.52
C THR A 270 15.78 37.30 1.75
N PRO A 271 16.35 38.42 1.35
CA PRO A 271 17.66 38.42 0.67
C PRO A 271 18.79 37.77 1.46
N GLU A 272 18.79 37.90 2.79
CA GLU A 272 19.77 37.27 3.67
C GLU A 272 19.60 35.75 3.75
N GLU A 273 18.34 35.29 3.83
CA GLU A 273 18.01 33.87 3.79
C GLU A 273 18.43 33.25 2.45
N LEU A 274 18.13 33.91 1.31
CA LEU A 274 18.51 33.42 -0.02
C LEU A 274 20.03 33.27 -0.16
N GLN A 275 20.81 34.23 0.31
CA GLN A 275 22.27 34.12 0.27
C GLN A 275 22.79 32.90 1.04
N SER A 276 22.15 32.59 2.16
CA SER A 276 22.50 31.42 2.97
C SER A 276 22.08 30.11 2.31
N VAL A 277 20.90 30.12 1.68
CA VAL A 277 20.34 28.95 0.93
C VAL A 277 21.21 28.65 -0.29
N ASP A 278 21.60 29.68 -1.06
CA ASP A 278 22.41 29.51 -2.28
C ASP A 278 23.79 28.93 -1.93
N ARG A 279 24.42 29.40 -0.85
CA ARG A 279 25.66 28.80 -0.35
C ARG A 279 25.49 27.32 0.06
N ALA A 280 24.38 26.98 0.71
CA ALA A 280 24.13 25.62 1.19
C ALA A 280 23.77 24.64 0.05
N LEU A 281 23.20 25.16 -1.04
CA LEU A 281 22.79 24.36 -2.20
C LEU A 281 23.84 24.34 -3.32
N ASN A 282 24.96 25.06 -3.16
CA ASN A 282 26.00 25.25 -4.20
C ASN A 282 25.45 25.80 -5.53
N VAL A 283 24.51 26.73 -5.48
CA VAL A 283 23.88 27.40 -6.62
C VAL A 283 24.43 28.80 -6.76
#